data_6523f934f9ddbc58585b18926510119e
#
_entry.id   6523f934f9ddbc58585b18926510119e
#
_cell.length_a   1.000
_cell.length_b   1.000
_cell.length_c   1.000
_cell.angle_alpha   90.00
_cell.angle_beta   90.00
_cell.angle_gamma   90.00
#
_symmetry.space_group_name_H-M   'P 1'
#
loop_
_entity.id
_entity.type
_entity.pdbx_description
1 polymer ?
#
loop_
_entity_poly.entity_id
_entity_poly.type
_entity_poly.pdbx_seq_one_letter_code
_entity_poly.pdbx_strand_id
1 'polypeptide(L)'
;ERIRNYLHMLQSSSPSYILMASIDECVRAMDECREEIMDTYVECLQQARERLKQLKNIKLIEAEHYDRSKIVLSVKNLKNTDGEVLNGKRFQEMLRSYHLEMEMASGSYVIAMTGPGDTQEGMDRLVQAVMEIDKNILCEELSGNDEDHTIKNISYEMVPLEQAYSSFEAGRMEGESVKWNEASGRISLEYVYLYPPGIPMIVPGERITSTIVQKMVKYREMGFSIEGLSQENCLLVAGNPE
;
A
#
# COMPACT_ATOMS: atom_id res chain seq x y z
N GLU A 1 -29.72 2.17 22.25
CA GLU A 1 -30.57 2.01 21.04
C GLU A 1 -29.78 2.16 19.74
N ARG A 2 -28.95 3.21 19.56
CA ARG A 2 -28.12 3.42 18.35
C ARG A 2 -27.18 2.27 18.04
N ILE A 3 -26.45 1.74 19.03
CA ILE A 3 -25.52 0.62 18.86
C ILE A 3 -26.29 -0.63 18.37
N ARG A 4 -27.48 -0.89 18.90
CA ARG A 4 -28.28 -2.04 18.48
C ARG A 4 -28.71 -1.92 17.02
N ASN A 5 -29.07 -0.73 16.55
CA ASN A 5 -29.44 -0.50 15.15
C ASN A 5 -28.25 -0.76 14.21
N TYR A 6 -27.04 -0.32 14.57
CA TYR A 6 -25.84 -0.61 13.78
C TYR A 6 -25.50 -2.11 13.78
N LEU A 7 -25.63 -2.78 14.92
CA LEU A 7 -25.43 -4.23 14.99
C LEU A 7 -26.42 -4.96 14.05
N HIS A 8 -27.69 -4.58 14.04
CA HIS A 8 -28.68 -5.17 13.13
C HIS A 8 -28.35 -4.95 11.65
N MET A 9 -27.82 -3.78 11.28
CA MET A 9 -27.43 -3.49 9.90
C MET A 9 -26.16 -4.24 9.46
N LEU A 10 -25.21 -4.44 10.37
CA LEU A 10 -23.90 -5.02 10.07
C LEU A 10 -23.82 -6.52 10.37
N GLN A 11 -24.84 -7.08 11.00
CA GLN A 11 -24.87 -8.48 11.40
C GLN A 11 -24.97 -9.39 10.18
N SER A 12 -24.10 -10.40 10.12
CA SER A 12 -24.21 -11.47 9.13
C SER A 12 -25.46 -12.32 9.39
N SER A 13 -26.24 -12.57 8.35
CA SER A 13 -27.41 -13.45 8.43
C SER A 13 -27.07 -14.95 8.40
N SER A 14 -25.87 -15.29 7.92
CA SER A 14 -25.42 -16.68 7.74
C SER A 14 -23.96 -16.82 8.16
N PRO A 15 -23.66 -16.87 9.47
CA PRO A 15 -22.30 -17.00 9.95
C PRO A 15 -21.69 -18.33 9.51
N SER A 16 -20.45 -18.31 9.05
CA SER A 16 -19.71 -19.52 8.71
C SER A 16 -19.20 -20.20 9.97
N TYR A 17 -19.66 -21.40 10.27
CA TYR A 17 -19.15 -22.18 11.40
C TYR A 17 -17.67 -22.51 11.29
N ILE A 18 -17.14 -22.69 10.06
CA ILE A 18 -15.72 -22.93 9.82
C ILE A 18 -14.88 -21.71 10.26
N LEU A 19 -15.32 -20.50 9.87
CA LEU A 19 -14.64 -19.27 10.30
C LEU A 19 -14.76 -19.06 11.81
N MET A 20 -15.91 -19.36 12.40
CA MET A 20 -16.08 -19.26 13.85
C MET A 20 -15.19 -20.24 14.61
N ALA A 21 -15.11 -21.50 14.13
CA ALA A 21 -14.20 -22.49 14.72
C ALA A 21 -12.74 -22.09 14.57
N SER A 22 -12.34 -21.48 13.44
CA SER A 22 -10.99 -20.96 13.23
C SER A 22 -10.64 -19.82 14.19
N ILE A 23 -11.61 -18.94 14.49
CA ILE A 23 -11.41 -17.85 15.46
C ILE A 23 -11.28 -18.44 16.88
N ASP A 24 -12.15 -19.39 17.25
CA ASP A 24 -12.11 -20.06 18.55
C ASP A 24 -10.79 -20.79 18.77
N GLU A 25 -10.33 -21.53 17.77
CA GLU A 25 -9.04 -22.23 17.82
C GLU A 25 -7.84 -21.26 17.90
N CYS A 26 -7.89 -20.13 17.20
CA CYS A 26 -6.88 -19.09 17.32
C CYS A 26 -6.83 -18.52 18.76
N VAL A 27 -7.97 -18.25 19.36
CA VAL A 27 -8.05 -17.77 20.75
C VAL A 27 -7.50 -18.82 21.69
N ARG A 28 -7.88 -20.11 21.53
CA ARG A 28 -7.38 -21.21 22.33
C ARG A 28 -5.85 -21.36 22.22
N ALA A 29 -5.31 -21.32 21.01
CA ALA A 29 -3.87 -21.41 20.80
C ALA A 29 -3.11 -20.24 21.45
N MET A 30 -3.67 -19.03 21.42
CA MET A 30 -3.07 -17.88 22.09
C MET A 30 -3.20 -17.93 23.61
N ASP A 31 -4.20 -18.60 24.15
CA ASP A 31 -4.34 -18.80 25.59
C ASP A 31 -3.38 -19.89 26.13
N GLU A 32 -3.30 -21.00 25.43
CA GLU A 32 -2.56 -22.20 25.87
C GLU A 32 -1.06 -22.16 25.49
N CYS A 33 -0.70 -21.66 24.29
CA CYS A 33 0.64 -21.81 23.70
C CYS A 33 1.26 -20.48 23.28
N ARG A 34 0.76 -19.36 23.72
CA ARG A 34 1.20 -18.02 23.28
C ARG A 34 2.71 -17.82 23.34
N GLU A 35 3.34 -18.18 24.45
CA GLU A 35 4.77 -17.94 24.65
C GLU A 35 5.60 -18.71 23.60
N GLU A 36 5.34 -20.01 23.43
CA GLU A 36 6.04 -20.84 22.46
C GLU A 36 5.85 -20.36 21.02
N ILE A 37 4.60 -20.03 20.65
CA ILE A 37 4.23 -19.54 19.31
C ILE A 37 4.93 -18.22 19.01
N MET A 38 4.87 -17.26 19.95
CA MET A 38 5.43 -15.93 19.76
C MET A 38 6.94 -15.92 19.82
N ASP A 39 7.56 -16.69 20.71
CA ASP A 39 9.03 -16.78 20.80
C ASP A 39 9.62 -17.34 19.52
N THR A 40 9.05 -18.43 19.00
CA THR A 40 9.45 -19.02 17.72
C THR A 40 9.34 -18.01 16.59
N TYR A 41 8.20 -17.33 16.47
CA TYR A 41 7.98 -16.31 15.44
C TYR A 41 8.97 -15.15 15.55
N VAL A 42 9.15 -14.60 16.73
CA VAL A 42 10.05 -13.46 16.98
C VAL A 42 11.49 -13.83 16.64
N GLU A 43 11.93 -15.04 16.98
CA GLU A 43 13.27 -15.53 16.61
C GLU A 43 13.45 -15.63 15.09
N CYS A 44 12.51 -16.27 14.39
CA CYS A 44 12.52 -16.39 12.92
C CYS A 44 12.54 -15.02 12.24
N LEU A 45 11.69 -14.09 12.71
CA LEU A 45 11.62 -12.74 12.18
C LEU A 45 12.93 -11.97 12.42
N GLN A 46 13.51 -12.08 13.59
CA GLN A 46 14.77 -11.40 13.92
C GLN A 46 15.92 -11.92 13.04
N GLN A 47 16.05 -13.24 12.87
CA GLN A 47 17.06 -13.85 11.99
C GLN A 47 16.88 -13.37 10.55
N ALA A 48 15.65 -13.35 10.04
CA ALA A 48 15.36 -12.84 8.70
C ALA A 48 15.77 -11.36 8.53
N ARG A 49 15.43 -10.50 9.50
CA ARG A 49 15.80 -9.09 9.48
C ARG A 49 17.31 -8.86 9.54
N GLU A 50 18.04 -9.59 10.39
CA GLU A 50 19.51 -9.48 10.47
C GLU A 50 20.19 -9.86 9.14
N ARG A 51 19.67 -10.86 8.43
CA ARG A 51 20.15 -11.21 7.09
C ARG A 51 19.81 -10.14 6.06
N LEU A 52 18.61 -9.58 6.09
CA LEU A 52 18.18 -8.51 5.20
C LEU A 52 18.96 -7.20 5.42
N LYS A 53 19.50 -6.93 6.60
CA LYS A 53 20.40 -5.80 6.85
C LYS A 53 21.73 -5.90 6.07
N GLN A 54 22.10 -7.09 5.61
CA GLN A 54 23.33 -7.34 4.85
C GLN A 54 23.20 -7.05 3.35
N LEU A 55 22.00 -6.67 2.88
CA LEU A 55 21.75 -6.28 1.49
C LEU A 55 22.61 -5.08 1.11
N LYS A 56 23.12 -5.07 -0.12
CA LYS A 56 24.01 -4.02 -0.61
C LYS A 56 23.24 -2.84 -1.20
N ASN A 57 22.28 -3.15 -2.03
CA ASN A 57 21.54 -2.21 -2.86
C ASN A 57 20.12 -1.96 -2.29
N ILE A 58 19.34 -3.01 -2.16
CA ILE A 58 18.00 -2.96 -1.55
C ILE A 58 18.17 -2.60 -0.07
N LYS A 59 17.32 -1.70 0.43
CA LYS A 59 17.39 -1.25 1.82
C LYS A 59 16.20 -1.79 2.62
N LEU A 60 16.51 -2.45 3.73
CA LEU A 60 15.53 -2.70 4.77
C LEU A 60 15.27 -1.37 5.49
N ILE A 61 14.03 -0.90 5.44
CA ILE A 61 13.64 0.35 6.09
C ILE A 61 13.22 0.06 7.53
N GLU A 62 13.83 0.79 8.46
CA GLU A 62 13.52 0.75 9.88
C GLU A 62 13.27 2.17 10.39
N ALA A 63 12.32 2.34 11.29
CA ALA A 63 11.97 3.60 11.94
C ALA A 63 12.03 3.44 13.46
N GLU A 64 11.99 4.52 14.21
CA GLU A 64 12.06 4.49 15.66
C GLU A 64 10.85 3.78 16.28
N HIS A 65 9.67 4.04 15.74
CA HIS A 65 8.41 3.43 16.20
C HIS A 65 7.69 2.81 15.01
N TYR A 66 7.82 1.51 14.82
CA TYR A 66 7.18 0.78 13.74
C TYR A 66 6.82 -0.65 14.17
N ASP A 67 5.86 -1.24 13.47
CA ASP A 67 5.49 -2.63 13.63
C ASP A 67 6.56 -3.53 12.98
N ARG A 68 7.31 -4.25 13.81
CA ARG A 68 8.40 -5.13 13.37
C ARG A 68 7.95 -6.29 12.48
N SER A 69 6.67 -6.70 12.59
CA SER A 69 6.08 -7.71 11.73
C SER A 69 6.00 -7.28 10.26
N LYS A 70 6.11 -5.97 9.99
CA LYS A 70 6.17 -5.42 8.63
C LYS A 70 7.63 -5.33 8.18
N ILE A 71 7.98 -6.06 7.14
CA ILE A 71 9.29 -5.97 6.47
C ILE A 71 9.14 -5.03 5.29
N VAL A 72 9.72 -3.84 5.39
CA VAL A 72 9.66 -2.82 4.34
C VAL A 72 10.99 -2.82 3.59
N LEU A 73 10.95 -3.12 2.29
CA LEU A 73 12.12 -3.18 1.42
C LEU A 73 12.03 -2.10 0.35
N SER A 74 13.05 -1.25 0.27
CA SER A 74 13.12 -0.14 -0.68
C SER A 74 14.10 -0.42 -1.80
N VAL A 75 13.65 -0.17 -3.04
CA VAL A 75 14.42 -0.19 -4.28
C VAL A 75 14.61 1.22 -4.84
N LYS A 76 14.57 2.24 -3.98
CA LYS A 76 14.70 3.63 -4.38
C LYS A 76 16.04 3.86 -5.07
N ASN A 77 16.02 4.50 -6.25
CA ASN A 77 17.19 4.83 -7.06
C ASN A 77 17.98 3.60 -7.59
N LEU A 78 17.33 2.44 -7.67
CA LEU A 78 17.93 1.23 -8.23
C LEU A 78 17.42 0.96 -9.64
N LYS A 79 18.26 0.29 -10.44
CA LYS A 79 17.92 -0.17 -11.78
C LYS A 79 18.10 -1.68 -11.87
N ASN A 80 17.31 -2.33 -12.74
CA ASN A 80 17.53 -3.73 -13.08
C ASN A 80 18.73 -3.88 -14.04
N THR A 81 19.07 -5.10 -14.39
CA THR A 81 20.17 -5.43 -15.34
C THR A 81 19.98 -4.81 -16.73
N ASP A 82 18.75 -4.50 -17.10
CA ASP A 82 18.40 -3.90 -18.40
C ASP A 82 18.47 -2.37 -18.37
N GLY A 83 18.86 -1.79 -17.23
CA GLY A 83 18.98 -0.33 -17.04
C GLY A 83 17.66 0.37 -16.73
N GLU A 84 16.55 -0.37 -16.54
CA GLU A 84 15.27 0.19 -16.20
C GLU A 84 15.16 0.49 -14.70
N VAL A 85 14.63 1.67 -14.38
CA VAL A 85 14.41 2.09 -12.99
C VAL A 85 13.41 1.16 -12.30
N LEU A 86 13.81 0.64 -11.14
CA LEU A 86 12.94 -0.17 -10.30
C LEU A 86 11.96 0.70 -9.52
N ASN A 87 10.73 0.24 -9.47
CA ASN A 87 9.71 0.73 -8.57
C ASN A 87 9.14 -0.43 -7.74
N GLY A 88 8.31 -0.12 -6.75
CA GLY A 88 7.75 -1.13 -5.86
C GLY A 88 6.97 -2.20 -6.60
N LYS A 89 6.21 -1.82 -7.65
CA LYS A 89 5.42 -2.78 -8.44
C LYS A 89 6.29 -3.77 -9.20
N ARG A 90 7.32 -3.30 -9.91
CA ARG A 90 8.27 -4.17 -10.59
C ARG A 90 9.00 -5.09 -9.61
N PHE A 91 9.40 -4.56 -8.47
CA PHE A 91 10.03 -5.38 -7.44
C PHE A 91 9.08 -6.43 -6.87
N GLN A 92 7.82 -6.12 -6.68
CA GLN A 92 6.78 -7.10 -6.32
C GLN A 92 6.64 -8.20 -7.38
N GLU A 93 6.63 -7.83 -8.66
CA GLU A 93 6.57 -8.80 -9.78
C GLU A 93 7.80 -9.72 -9.81
N MET A 94 8.99 -9.18 -9.53
CA MET A 94 10.20 -10.01 -9.38
C MET A 94 10.06 -11.01 -8.22
N LEU A 95 9.54 -10.56 -7.06
CA LEU A 95 9.33 -11.44 -5.90
C LEU A 95 8.27 -12.53 -6.16
N ARG A 96 7.24 -12.23 -6.98
CA ARG A 96 6.26 -13.23 -7.41
C ARG A 96 6.88 -14.41 -8.19
N SER A 97 7.95 -14.19 -8.94
CA SER A 97 8.67 -15.28 -9.61
C SER A 97 9.33 -16.27 -8.63
N TYR A 98 9.52 -15.85 -7.38
CA TYR A 98 9.97 -16.70 -6.27
C TYR A 98 8.82 -17.22 -5.40
N HIS A 99 7.58 -17.13 -5.89
CA HIS A 99 6.36 -17.52 -5.16
C HIS A 99 6.15 -16.76 -3.85
N LEU A 100 6.49 -15.46 -3.88
CA LEU A 100 6.30 -14.55 -2.76
C LEU A 100 5.27 -13.48 -3.14
N GLU A 101 4.20 -13.38 -2.36
CA GLU A 101 3.21 -12.33 -2.52
C GLU A 101 3.39 -11.30 -1.41
N MET A 102 3.61 -10.06 -1.82
CA MET A 102 3.76 -8.95 -0.87
C MET A 102 2.39 -8.36 -0.54
N GLU A 103 2.23 -7.88 0.67
CA GLU A 103 1.00 -7.18 1.11
C GLU A 103 0.71 -5.97 0.23
N MET A 104 1.74 -5.17 -0.04
CA MET A 104 1.60 -4.04 -0.94
C MET A 104 2.92 -3.65 -1.59
N ALA A 105 2.79 -2.99 -2.74
CA ALA A 105 3.86 -2.25 -3.39
C ALA A 105 3.43 -0.79 -3.57
N SER A 106 4.32 0.15 -3.31
CA SER A 106 4.06 1.57 -3.51
C SER A 106 5.35 2.29 -3.83
N GLY A 107 5.27 3.22 -4.78
CA GLY A 107 6.41 4.01 -5.19
C GLY A 107 7.67 3.20 -5.43
N SER A 108 8.61 3.24 -4.50
CA SER A 108 9.90 2.55 -4.57
C SER A 108 10.07 1.48 -3.49
N TYR A 109 9.01 0.98 -2.88
CA TYR A 109 9.10 -0.03 -1.83
C TYR A 109 8.00 -1.08 -1.91
N VAL A 110 8.25 -2.22 -1.27
CA VAL A 110 7.27 -3.26 -0.99
C VAL A 110 7.18 -3.51 0.51
N ILE A 111 6.04 -4.02 0.96
CA ILE A 111 5.83 -4.44 2.35
C ILE A 111 5.46 -5.92 2.35
N ALA A 112 6.22 -6.72 3.10
CA ALA A 112 5.82 -8.06 3.50
C ALA A 112 5.19 -7.99 4.89
N MET A 113 4.00 -8.58 5.05
CA MET A 113 3.39 -8.84 6.35
C MET A 113 3.81 -10.22 6.82
N THR A 114 4.24 -10.29 8.08
CA THR A 114 4.59 -11.56 8.71
C THR A 114 3.78 -11.80 9.97
N GLY A 115 3.64 -13.03 10.38
CA GLY A 115 2.87 -13.41 11.55
C GLY A 115 3.29 -14.77 12.13
N PRO A 116 2.70 -15.17 13.26
CA PRO A 116 3.04 -16.43 13.94
C PRO A 116 2.77 -17.69 13.11
N GLY A 117 2.00 -17.57 12.02
CA GLY A 117 1.76 -18.67 11.08
C GLY A 117 2.85 -18.85 10.03
N ASP A 118 3.80 -17.91 9.93
CA ASP A 118 4.91 -18.03 8.98
C ASP A 118 5.95 -19.02 9.49
N THR A 119 6.41 -19.87 8.58
CA THR A 119 7.42 -20.88 8.87
C THR A 119 8.83 -20.33 8.65
N GLN A 120 9.83 -20.96 9.28
CA GLN A 120 11.25 -20.69 9.01
C GLN A 120 11.56 -20.81 7.50
N GLU A 121 10.99 -21.82 6.83
CA GLU A 121 11.16 -22.01 5.39
C GLU A 121 10.61 -20.82 4.58
N GLY A 122 9.44 -20.29 4.96
CA GLY A 122 8.86 -19.09 4.34
C GLY A 122 9.73 -17.85 4.50
N MET A 123 10.25 -17.64 5.71
CA MET A 123 11.20 -16.55 6.00
C MET A 123 12.51 -16.70 5.24
N ASP A 124 13.06 -17.93 5.17
CA ASP A 124 14.28 -18.21 4.41
C ASP A 124 14.09 -17.98 2.91
N ARG A 125 12.95 -18.35 2.36
CA ARG A 125 12.59 -18.11 0.95
C ARG A 125 12.55 -16.60 0.66
N LEU A 126 11.93 -15.81 1.52
CA LEU A 126 11.90 -14.36 1.38
C LEU A 126 13.32 -13.79 1.35
N VAL A 127 14.13 -14.15 2.35
CA VAL A 127 15.51 -13.64 2.46
C VAL A 127 16.36 -14.05 1.25
N GLN A 128 16.30 -15.30 0.83
CA GLN A 128 17.05 -15.81 -0.32
C GLN A 128 16.66 -15.11 -1.62
N ALA A 129 15.36 -14.97 -1.88
CA ALA A 129 14.87 -14.27 -3.07
C ALA A 129 15.35 -12.81 -3.11
N VAL A 130 15.22 -12.08 -2.00
CA VAL A 130 15.66 -10.69 -1.93
C VAL A 130 17.17 -10.57 -2.09
N MET A 131 17.96 -11.45 -1.48
CA MET A 131 19.42 -11.48 -1.63
C MET A 131 19.86 -11.83 -3.05
N GLU A 132 19.14 -12.69 -3.76
CA GLU A 132 19.41 -13.01 -5.16
C GLU A 132 19.09 -11.83 -6.08
N ILE A 133 17.94 -11.20 -5.88
CA ILE A 133 17.56 -9.99 -6.61
C ILE A 133 18.60 -8.88 -6.35
N ASP A 134 19.01 -8.66 -5.10
CA ASP A 134 19.99 -7.62 -4.72
C ASP A 134 21.35 -7.79 -5.43
N LYS A 135 21.78 -9.02 -5.68
CA LYS A 135 23.04 -9.30 -6.42
C LYS A 135 22.95 -8.92 -7.90
N ASN A 136 21.75 -8.96 -8.47
CA ASN A 136 21.50 -8.72 -9.89
C ASN A 136 21.02 -7.28 -10.17
N ILE A 137 21.04 -6.41 -9.18
CA ILE A 137 20.70 -4.99 -9.32
C ILE A 137 21.96 -4.20 -9.65
N LEU A 138 21.86 -3.32 -10.65
CA LEU A 138 22.90 -2.36 -10.97
C LEU A 138 22.75 -1.15 -10.03
N CYS A 139 23.77 -0.93 -9.19
CA CYS A 139 23.90 0.31 -8.45
C CYS A 139 24.66 1.31 -9.34
N GLU A 140 23.98 2.12 -10.12
CA GLU A 140 24.58 3.35 -10.61
C GLU A 140 24.42 4.38 -9.47
N GLU A 141 25.51 4.81 -8.89
CA GLU A 141 25.51 6.09 -8.17
C GLU A 141 25.05 7.13 -9.19
N LEU A 142 23.81 7.61 -9.04
CA LEU A 142 23.34 8.75 -9.80
C LEU A 142 24.24 9.93 -9.43
N SER A 143 25.32 10.13 -10.19
CA SER A 143 26.15 11.33 -10.13
C SER A 143 25.20 12.50 -10.38
N GLY A 144 24.99 13.30 -9.33
CA GLY A 144 23.99 14.35 -9.28
C GLY A 144 24.20 15.36 -10.39
N ASN A 145 23.42 15.30 -11.43
CA ASN A 145 23.07 16.40 -12.34
C ASN A 145 21.99 16.00 -13.38
N ASP A 146 21.48 14.77 -13.38
CA ASP A 146 20.34 14.44 -14.25
C ASP A 146 19.01 14.77 -13.54
N GLU A 147 18.67 16.05 -13.51
CA GLU A 147 17.37 16.54 -13.03
C GLU A 147 16.17 16.12 -13.90
N ASP A 148 16.38 15.44 -15.04
CA ASP A 148 15.33 15.35 -16.06
C ASP A 148 14.72 13.96 -16.33
N HIS A 149 15.26 12.87 -15.75
CA HIS A 149 14.68 11.52 -15.92
C HIS A 149 14.53 10.71 -14.62
N THR A 150 14.86 11.29 -13.51
CA THR A 150 14.55 10.72 -12.21
C THR A 150 13.04 10.73 -12.06
N ILE A 151 12.48 9.64 -11.57
CA ILE A 151 11.20 9.66 -10.86
C ILE A 151 11.40 10.70 -9.76
N LYS A 152 11.18 11.98 -10.13
CA LYS A 152 11.24 13.12 -9.19
C LYS A 152 10.46 12.66 -8.01
N ASN A 153 11.13 12.54 -6.88
CA ASN A 153 10.60 12.15 -5.59
C ASN A 153 9.08 12.32 -5.61
N ILE A 154 8.36 11.21 -5.82
CA ILE A 154 6.96 11.23 -5.46
C ILE A 154 7.07 11.36 -3.96
N SER A 155 7.01 12.59 -3.50
CA SER A 155 6.83 12.85 -2.10
C SER A 155 5.56 12.11 -1.74
N TYR A 156 5.70 11.04 -0.94
CA TYR A 156 4.56 10.36 -0.34
C TYR A 156 3.91 11.24 0.72
N GLU A 157 4.32 12.50 0.81
CA GLU A 157 3.62 13.49 1.57
C GLU A 157 2.17 13.49 1.11
N MET A 158 1.32 13.14 2.03
CA MET A 158 -0.11 13.34 1.82
C MET A 158 -0.29 14.82 1.48
N VAL A 159 -0.84 15.09 0.31
CA VAL A 159 -1.22 16.45 -0.05
C VAL A 159 -2.50 16.70 0.74
N PRO A 160 -2.47 17.50 1.80
CA PRO A 160 -3.68 17.83 2.52
C PRO A 160 -4.59 18.58 1.56
N LEU A 161 -5.79 18.06 1.37
CA LEU A 161 -6.82 18.73 0.59
C LEU A 161 -7.72 19.55 1.53
N GLU A 162 -8.25 20.65 1.03
CA GLU A 162 -9.25 21.44 1.75
C GLU A 162 -10.55 20.64 1.83
N GLN A 163 -11.02 20.35 3.02
CA GLN A 163 -12.34 19.77 3.23
C GLN A 163 -13.38 20.90 3.23
N ALA A 164 -14.00 21.12 2.07
CA ALA A 164 -15.02 22.15 1.88
C ALA A 164 -16.39 21.71 2.44
N TYR A 165 -16.69 20.39 2.39
CA TYR A 165 -17.91 19.78 2.90
C TYR A 165 -17.58 18.47 3.60
N SER A 166 -18.43 18.04 4.52
CA SER A 166 -18.35 16.68 5.04
C SER A 166 -18.70 15.68 3.94
N SER A 167 -18.19 14.44 4.04
CA SER A 167 -18.54 13.36 3.08
C SER A 167 -20.05 13.07 3.07
N PHE A 168 -20.73 13.32 4.18
CA PHE A 168 -22.19 13.19 4.28
C PHE A 168 -22.94 14.27 3.48
N GLU A 169 -22.48 15.52 3.52
CA GLU A 169 -23.04 16.62 2.72
C GLU A 169 -22.75 16.39 1.24
N ALA A 170 -21.50 16.07 0.89
CA ALA A 170 -21.10 15.78 -0.48
C ALA A 170 -21.90 14.64 -1.11
N GLY A 171 -22.20 13.57 -0.34
CA GLY A 171 -22.99 12.43 -0.80
C GLY A 171 -24.46 12.74 -1.14
N ARG A 172 -24.92 13.97 -0.89
CA ARG A 172 -26.28 14.45 -1.21
C ARG A 172 -26.31 15.49 -2.31
N MET A 173 -25.14 15.88 -2.82
CA MET A 173 -25.03 16.87 -3.89
C MET A 173 -25.26 16.19 -5.25
N GLU A 174 -25.88 16.93 -6.15
CA GLU A 174 -25.88 16.56 -7.56
C GLU A 174 -24.49 16.78 -8.16
N GLY A 175 -24.06 15.85 -8.99
CA GLY A 175 -22.73 15.84 -9.56
C GLY A 175 -22.69 15.65 -11.06
N GLU A 176 -21.56 15.99 -11.62
CA GLU A 176 -21.22 15.71 -13.02
C GLU A 176 -19.86 15.02 -13.11
N SER A 177 -19.72 14.19 -14.12
CA SER A 177 -18.45 13.52 -14.39
C SER A 177 -17.58 14.40 -15.27
N VAL A 178 -16.38 14.76 -14.80
CA VAL A 178 -15.43 15.58 -15.54
C VAL A 178 -14.11 14.83 -15.72
N LYS A 179 -13.37 15.12 -16.78
CA LYS A 179 -12.04 14.53 -16.96
C LYS A 179 -11.07 15.02 -15.87
N TRP A 180 -10.09 14.21 -15.52
CA TRP A 180 -9.12 14.54 -14.46
C TRP A 180 -8.47 15.94 -14.63
N ASN A 181 -8.10 16.30 -15.87
CA ASN A 181 -7.50 17.61 -16.18
C ASN A 181 -8.44 18.80 -15.99
N GLU A 182 -9.74 18.56 -15.92
CA GLU A 182 -10.79 19.57 -15.73
C GLU A 182 -11.30 19.61 -14.28
N ALA A 183 -10.88 18.66 -13.45
CA ALA A 183 -11.38 18.50 -12.07
C ALA A 183 -10.74 19.46 -11.05
N SER A 184 -9.64 20.12 -11.40
CA SER A 184 -8.94 21.02 -10.47
C SER A 184 -9.83 22.19 -10.03
N GLY A 185 -9.88 22.44 -8.71
CA GLY A 185 -10.74 23.44 -8.09
C GLY A 185 -12.14 22.96 -7.74
N ARG A 186 -12.59 21.84 -8.32
CA ARG A 186 -13.93 21.26 -8.07
C ARG A 186 -13.95 20.48 -6.75
N ILE A 187 -15.14 20.21 -6.24
CA ILE A 187 -15.36 19.39 -5.03
C ILE A 187 -15.63 17.96 -5.46
N SER A 188 -14.87 17.01 -4.90
CA SER A 188 -15.09 15.57 -5.17
C SER A 188 -16.39 15.07 -4.50
N LEU A 189 -17.12 14.22 -5.22
CA LEU A 189 -18.28 13.49 -4.69
C LEU A 189 -18.00 11.99 -4.55
N GLU A 190 -16.77 11.54 -4.86
CA GLU A 190 -16.39 10.14 -4.77
C GLU A 190 -15.06 9.95 -4.03
N TYR A 191 -14.85 8.74 -3.53
CA TYR A 191 -13.58 8.31 -2.96
C TYR A 191 -12.65 7.91 -4.09
N VAL A 192 -11.42 8.42 -4.07
CA VAL A 192 -10.36 7.98 -4.98
C VAL A 192 -9.21 7.45 -4.14
N TYR A 193 -8.78 6.23 -4.42
CA TYR A 193 -7.75 5.57 -3.63
C TYR A 193 -6.85 4.67 -4.48
N LEU A 194 -5.64 4.45 -3.99
CA LEU A 194 -4.73 3.46 -4.53
C LEU A 194 -5.04 2.10 -3.93
N TYR A 195 -5.14 1.07 -4.74
CA TYR A 195 -5.34 -0.29 -4.26
C TYR A 195 -4.30 -1.24 -4.85
N PRO A 196 -3.71 -2.13 -4.05
CA PRO A 196 -3.71 -2.17 -2.58
C PRO A 196 -2.88 -1.06 -1.93
N PRO A 197 -3.11 -0.64 -0.67
CA PRO A 197 -4.02 -1.19 0.33
C PRO A 197 -5.36 -0.47 0.46
N GLY A 198 -5.68 0.52 -0.38
CA GLY A 198 -6.92 1.30 -0.29
C GLY A 198 -6.75 2.62 0.46
N ILE A 199 -5.56 3.23 0.37
CA ILE A 199 -5.31 4.56 0.99
C ILE A 199 -6.02 5.63 0.17
N PRO A 200 -6.93 6.41 0.77
CA PRO A 200 -7.60 7.50 0.07
C PRO A 200 -6.61 8.58 -0.39
N MET A 201 -6.74 8.99 -1.64
CA MET A 201 -6.08 10.16 -2.21
C MET A 201 -7.00 11.37 -2.20
N ILE A 202 -8.30 11.13 -2.38
CA ILE A 202 -9.37 12.12 -2.36
C ILE A 202 -10.57 11.48 -1.66
N VAL A 203 -11.24 12.23 -0.79
CA VAL A 203 -12.51 11.81 -0.19
C VAL A 203 -13.64 12.78 -0.59
N PRO A 204 -14.90 12.33 -0.58
CA PRO A 204 -16.03 13.21 -0.90
C PRO A 204 -16.06 14.45 0.00
N GLY A 205 -16.27 15.61 -0.60
CA GLY A 205 -16.28 16.91 0.08
C GLY A 205 -14.94 17.65 0.05
N GLU A 206 -13.88 17.02 -0.41
CA GLU A 206 -12.57 17.68 -0.58
C GLU A 206 -12.47 18.43 -1.90
N ARG A 207 -11.74 19.55 -1.89
CA ARG A 207 -11.40 20.34 -3.06
C ARG A 207 -10.21 19.72 -3.79
N ILE A 208 -10.44 19.30 -5.01
CA ILE A 208 -9.43 18.69 -5.90
C ILE A 208 -8.40 19.76 -6.29
N THR A 209 -7.12 19.46 -6.12
CA THR A 209 -6.02 20.34 -6.54
C THR A 209 -5.35 19.78 -7.81
N SER A 210 -4.70 20.67 -8.58
CA SER A 210 -3.89 20.23 -9.73
C SER A 210 -2.78 19.28 -9.31
N THR A 211 -2.22 19.45 -8.11
CA THR A 211 -1.17 18.59 -7.56
C THR A 211 -1.66 17.14 -7.35
N ILE A 212 -2.87 16.96 -6.81
CA ILE A 212 -3.39 15.59 -6.61
C ILE A 212 -3.72 14.93 -7.95
N VAL A 213 -4.25 15.68 -8.92
CA VAL A 213 -4.50 15.17 -10.28
C VAL A 213 -3.19 14.72 -10.94
N GLN A 214 -2.13 15.50 -10.85
CA GLN A 214 -0.82 15.12 -11.38
C GLN A 214 -0.28 13.86 -10.70
N LYS A 215 -0.47 13.71 -9.39
CA LYS A 215 -0.12 12.49 -8.67
C LYS A 215 -0.91 11.27 -9.17
N MET A 216 -2.21 11.41 -9.39
CA MET A 216 -3.05 10.34 -9.94
C MET A 216 -2.52 9.88 -11.31
N VAL A 217 -2.25 10.82 -12.23
CA VAL A 217 -1.70 10.50 -13.55
C VAL A 217 -0.38 9.74 -13.42
N LYS A 218 0.52 10.23 -12.58
CA LYS A 218 1.84 9.62 -12.37
C LYS A 218 1.76 8.21 -11.75
N TYR A 219 0.88 7.98 -10.77
CA TYR A 219 0.67 6.66 -10.20
C TYR A 219 0.16 5.67 -11.26
N ARG A 220 -0.75 6.11 -12.13
CA ARG A 220 -1.24 5.28 -13.23
C ARG A 220 -0.14 4.95 -14.24
N GLU A 221 0.69 5.92 -14.62
CA GLU A 221 1.85 5.70 -15.51
C GLU A 221 2.85 4.70 -14.92
N MET A 222 2.97 4.69 -13.59
CA MET A 222 3.78 3.70 -12.86
C MET A 222 3.11 2.32 -12.74
N GLY A 223 1.88 2.18 -13.28
CA GLY A 223 1.12 0.94 -13.28
C GLY A 223 0.35 0.65 -12.00
N PHE A 224 0.15 1.63 -11.11
CA PHE A 224 -0.73 1.46 -9.95
C PHE A 224 -2.20 1.57 -10.36
N SER A 225 -3.05 0.79 -9.70
CA SER A 225 -4.50 0.88 -9.89
C SER A 225 -5.06 2.01 -9.05
N ILE A 226 -5.83 2.88 -9.72
CA ILE A 226 -6.60 3.94 -9.06
C ILE A 226 -8.06 3.51 -9.09
N GLU A 227 -8.60 3.33 -7.90
CA GLU A 227 -9.93 2.77 -7.67
C GLU A 227 -10.89 3.81 -7.11
N GLY A 228 -12.18 3.46 -7.07
CA GLY A 228 -13.25 4.30 -6.55
C GLY A 228 -13.85 5.25 -7.57
N LEU A 229 -13.36 5.23 -8.81
CA LEU A 229 -13.86 6.08 -9.90
C LEU A 229 -15.16 5.53 -10.46
N SER A 230 -16.18 6.37 -10.56
CA SER A 230 -17.46 6.02 -11.22
C SER A 230 -17.30 5.83 -12.74
N GLN A 231 -16.32 6.49 -13.33
CA GLN A 231 -15.98 6.39 -14.75
C GLN A 231 -14.47 6.51 -14.94
N GLU A 232 -13.91 5.67 -15.80
CA GLU A 232 -12.47 5.68 -16.10
C GLU A 232 -12.00 7.05 -16.61
N ASN A 233 -10.89 7.55 -16.06
CA ASN A 233 -10.28 8.85 -16.38
C ASN A 233 -11.13 10.08 -16.05
N CYS A 234 -12.22 9.91 -15.34
CA CYS A 234 -13.08 10.99 -14.89
C CYS A 234 -13.18 11.02 -13.36
N LEU A 235 -13.63 12.12 -12.83
CA LEU A 235 -13.98 12.32 -11.43
C LEU A 235 -15.42 12.82 -11.35
N LEU A 236 -16.20 12.24 -10.46
CA LEU A 236 -17.50 12.75 -10.11
C LEU A 236 -17.32 13.94 -9.17
N VAL A 237 -17.78 15.10 -9.59
CA VAL A 237 -17.59 16.37 -8.87
C VAL A 237 -18.92 17.08 -8.68
N ALA A 238 -19.03 17.92 -7.65
CA ALA A 238 -20.23 18.72 -7.46
C ALA A 238 -20.50 19.61 -8.68
N GLY A 239 -21.77 19.68 -9.07
CA GLY A 239 -22.22 20.62 -10.10
C GLY A 239 -21.80 22.06 -9.76
N ASN A 240 -21.62 22.91 -10.78
CA ASN A 240 -21.40 24.32 -10.52
C ASN A 240 -22.65 24.88 -9.82
N PRO A 241 -22.52 25.60 -8.71
CA PRO A 241 -23.65 26.36 -8.20
C PRO A 241 -24.10 27.34 -9.30
N GLU A 242 -25.39 27.28 -9.66
CA GLU A 242 -25.99 28.27 -10.55
C GLU A 242 -25.93 29.68 -9.95
#